data_c0dbfb40952a66ee511fbd8e618bdbc1
#
_entry.id   c0dbfb40952a66ee511fbd8e618bdbc1
#
_cell.length_a   1.000
_cell.length_b   1.000
_cell.length_c   1.000
_cell.angle_alpha   90.00
_cell.angle_beta   90.00
_cell.angle_gamma   90.00
#
_symmetry.space_group_name_H-M   'P 1'
#
loop_
_entity.id
_entity.type
_entity.pdbx_description
1 polymer ?
#
loop_
_entity_poly.entity_id
_entity_poly.type
_entity_poly.pdbx_seq_one_letter_code
_entity_poly.pdbx_strand_id
1 'polypeptide(L)'
;MYDVDDERYLSPDNKSYRDLLSENGYLEDEVQDLEEYYEELEDKYNELKEDYEELESAYIALEFKYNELKKQEIKMIQLSFDNKALEQENKDLKEKYNTLINKLQV
;
A
#
# COMPACT_ATOMS: atom_id res chain seq x y z
N MET A 1 -26.54 -3.37 69.14
CA MET A 1 -25.19 -2.87 69.28
C MET A 1 -24.33 -3.21 68.05
N TYR A 2 -24.45 -4.42 67.56
CA TYR A 2 -23.71 -4.82 66.38
C TYR A 2 -24.15 -4.12 65.12
N ASP A 3 -25.43 -3.84 64.99
CA ASP A 3 -25.96 -3.17 63.81
C ASP A 3 -25.39 -1.77 63.65
N VAL A 4 -25.11 -1.10 64.75
CA VAL A 4 -24.49 0.25 64.73
C VAL A 4 -23.06 0.15 64.27
N ASP A 5 -22.33 -0.90 64.65
CA ASP A 5 -20.96 -1.14 64.22
C ASP A 5 -20.91 -1.47 62.76
N ASP A 6 -21.86 -2.26 62.27
CA ASP A 6 -21.96 -2.59 60.83
C ASP A 6 -22.26 -1.33 60.00
N GLU A 7 -23.11 -0.45 60.50
CA GLU A 7 -23.40 0.82 59.84
C GLU A 7 -22.16 1.73 59.76
N ARG A 8 -21.31 1.66 60.76
CA ARG A 8 -20.07 2.42 60.75
C ARG A 8 -19.08 1.94 59.68
N TYR A 9 -19.08 0.66 59.39
CA TYR A 9 -18.24 0.08 58.33
C TYR A 9 -18.78 0.37 56.96
N LEU A 10 -20.07 0.68 56.84
CA LEU A 10 -20.72 1.06 55.60
C LEU A 10 -20.65 2.58 55.37
N SER A 11 -19.47 3.14 55.48
CA SER A 11 -19.24 4.56 55.12
C SER A 11 -19.50 4.74 53.60
N PRO A 12 -19.61 5.98 53.11
CA PRO A 12 -19.79 6.21 51.68
C PRO A 12 -18.78 5.52 50.80
N ASP A 13 -17.58 5.28 51.31
CA ASP A 13 -16.52 4.61 50.58
C ASP A 13 -16.56 3.08 50.75
N ASN A 14 -17.33 2.58 51.72
CA ASN A 14 -17.49 1.15 51.96
C ASN A 14 -18.87 0.72 51.51
N LYS A 15 -18.92 -0.24 50.63
CA LYS A 15 -20.15 -0.76 50.08
C LYS A 15 -20.52 -2.07 50.73
N SER A 16 -21.79 -2.43 50.70
CA SER A 16 -22.26 -3.72 51.15
C SER A 16 -21.71 -4.84 50.24
N TYR A 17 -21.68 -6.05 50.76
CA TYR A 17 -21.27 -7.20 49.98
C TYR A 17 -22.08 -7.34 48.70
N ARG A 18 -23.38 -7.08 48.76
CA ARG A 18 -24.27 -7.14 47.60
C ARG A 18 -23.90 -6.07 46.57
N ASP A 19 -23.58 -4.87 47.01
CA ASP A 19 -23.17 -3.78 46.12
C ASP A 19 -21.84 -4.11 45.46
N LEU A 20 -20.91 -4.69 46.19
CA LEU A 20 -19.62 -5.13 45.63
C LEU A 20 -19.80 -6.23 44.61
N LEU A 21 -20.71 -7.18 44.83
CA LEU A 21 -21.01 -8.22 43.84
C LEU A 21 -21.60 -7.64 42.56
N SER A 22 -22.51 -6.66 42.69
CA SER A 22 -23.09 -5.98 41.56
C SER A 22 -22.05 -5.19 40.78
N GLU A 23 -21.15 -4.50 41.45
CA GLU A 23 -20.05 -3.78 40.82
C GLU A 23 -19.08 -4.72 40.11
N ASN A 24 -18.72 -5.85 40.75
CA ASN A 24 -17.85 -6.84 40.14
C ASN A 24 -18.47 -7.43 38.88
N GLY A 25 -19.75 -7.73 38.89
CA GLY A 25 -20.47 -8.19 37.72
C GLY A 25 -20.46 -7.18 36.60
N TYR A 26 -20.69 -5.90 36.94
CA TYR A 26 -20.65 -4.80 35.98
C TYR A 26 -19.25 -4.62 35.39
N LEU A 27 -18.23 -4.68 36.22
CA LEU A 27 -16.83 -4.57 35.79
C LEU A 27 -16.40 -5.74 34.91
N GLU A 28 -16.86 -6.96 35.23
CA GLU A 28 -16.60 -8.14 34.40
C GLU A 28 -17.20 -7.97 33.01
N ASP A 29 -18.42 -7.44 32.93
CA ASP A 29 -19.07 -7.16 31.65
C ASP A 29 -18.30 -6.09 30.85
N GLU A 30 -17.85 -5.02 31.53
CA GLU A 30 -17.02 -4.01 30.89
C GLU A 30 -15.70 -4.57 30.37
N VAL A 31 -15.05 -5.41 31.16
CA VAL A 31 -13.79 -6.06 30.75
C VAL A 31 -14.03 -6.95 29.54
N GLN A 32 -15.10 -7.71 29.52
CA GLN A 32 -15.46 -8.56 28.39
C GLN A 32 -15.72 -7.73 27.14
N ASP A 33 -16.46 -6.64 27.25
CA ASP A 33 -16.72 -5.72 26.14
C ASP A 33 -15.45 -5.12 25.59
N LEU A 34 -14.51 -4.74 26.48
CA LEU A 34 -13.22 -4.21 26.09
C LEU A 34 -12.34 -5.25 25.40
N GLU A 35 -12.38 -6.50 25.87
CA GLU A 35 -11.66 -7.59 25.23
C GLU A 35 -12.18 -7.87 23.84
N GLU A 36 -13.49 -7.91 23.64
CA GLU A 36 -14.11 -8.07 22.32
C GLU A 36 -13.75 -6.90 21.39
N TYR A 37 -13.82 -5.67 21.90
CA TYR A 37 -13.42 -4.49 21.14
C TYR A 37 -11.95 -4.55 20.75
N TYR A 38 -11.09 -4.98 21.65
CA TYR A 38 -9.68 -5.11 21.42
C TYR A 38 -9.38 -6.17 20.34
N GLU A 39 -10.06 -7.31 20.40
CA GLU A 39 -9.94 -8.36 19.38
C GLU A 39 -10.36 -7.85 18.01
N GLU A 40 -11.47 -7.14 17.92
CA GLU A 40 -11.93 -6.55 16.66
C GLU A 40 -10.91 -5.54 16.11
N LEU A 41 -10.34 -4.75 16.99
CA LEU A 41 -9.33 -3.77 16.61
C LEU A 41 -8.05 -4.46 16.13
N GLU A 42 -7.65 -5.53 16.77
CA GLU A 42 -6.50 -6.34 16.36
C GLU A 42 -6.72 -6.96 14.99
N ASP A 43 -7.92 -7.52 14.74
CA ASP A 43 -8.27 -8.08 13.44
C ASP A 43 -8.23 -7.02 12.34
N LYS A 44 -8.75 -5.83 12.60
CA LYS A 44 -8.70 -4.70 11.67
C LYS A 44 -7.28 -4.25 11.41
N TYR A 45 -6.45 -4.23 12.45
CA TYR A 45 -5.03 -3.89 12.30
C TYR A 45 -4.32 -4.90 11.41
N ASN A 46 -4.58 -6.19 11.61
CA ASN A 46 -3.96 -7.23 10.81
C ASN A 46 -4.40 -7.16 9.35
N GLU A 47 -5.69 -6.93 9.10
CA GLU A 47 -6.21 -6.74 7.73
C GLU A 47 -5.56 -5.53 7.05
N LEU A 48 -5.46 -4.42 7.76
CA LEU A 48 -4.84 -3.20 7.25
C LEU A 48 -3.36 -3.42 6.95
N LYS A 49 -2.68 -4.17 7.78
CA LYS A 49 -1.28 -4.52 7.59
C LYS A 49 -1.09 -5.36 6.33
N GLU A 50 -1.95 -6.35 6.12
CA GLU A 50 -1.92 -7.18 4.91
C GLU A 50 -2.18 -6.35 3.66
N ASP A 51 -3.18 -5.48 3.70
CA ASP A 51 -3.50 -4.57 2.60
C ASP A 51 -2.33 -3.64 2.28
N TYR A 52 -1.67 -3.14 3.30
CA TYR A 52 -0.48 -2.29 3.13
C TYR A 52 0.66 -3.06 2.47
N GLU A 53 0.91 -4.29 2.90
CA GLU A 53 1.95 -5.13 2.31
C GLU A 53 1.66 -5.46 0.84
N GLU A 54 0.40 -5.77 0.53
CA GLU A 54 -0.04 -5.99 -0.85
C GLU A 54 0.13 -4.74 -1.72
N LEU A 55 -0.24 -3.59 -1.19
CA LEU A 55 -0.10 -2.32 -1.89
C LEU A 55 1.36 -1.98 -2.13
N GLU A 56 2.22 -2.22 -1.15
CA GLU A 56 3.65 -2.00 -1.27
C GLU A 56 4.25 -2.89 -2.36
N SER A 57 3.88 -4.18 -2.38
CA SER A 57 4.32 -5.10 -3.42
C SER A 57 3.84 -4.68 -4.80
N ALA A 58 2.60 -4.23 -4.92
CA ALA A 58 2.03 -3.73 -6.16
C ALA A 58 2.75 -2.46 -6.63
N TYR A 59 3.10 -1.58 -5.70
CA TYR A 59 3.85 -0.36 -6.01
C TYR A 59 5.24 -0.68 -6.55
N ILE A 60 5.94 -1.60 -5.92
CA ILE A 60 7.27 -2.03 -6.37
C ILE A 60 7.20 -2.64 -7.77
N ALA A 61 6.22 -3.50 -8.02
CA ALA A 61 6.02 -4.10 -9.33
C ALA A 61 5.69 -3.05 -10.41
N LEU A 62 4.88 -2.07 -10.07
CA LEU A 62 4.51 -0.98 -10.97
C LEU A 62 5.73 -0.10 -11.28
N GLU A 63 6.54 0.20 -10.29
CA GLU A 63 7.78 0.96 -10.47
C GLU A 63 8.75 0.23 -11.40
N PHE A 64 8.88 -1.07 -11.23
CA PHE A 64 9.70 -1.88 -12.12
C PHE A 64 9.21 -1.80 -13.57
N LYS A 65 7.90 -1.98 -13.79
CA LYS A 65 7.30 -1.86 -15.12
C LYS A 65 7.50 -0.49 -15.74
N TYR A 66 7.33 0.55 -14.93
CA TYR A 66 7.55 1.92 -15.37
C TYR A 66 8.97 2.14 -15.86
N ASN A 67 9.95 1.66 -15.11
CA ASN A 67 11.35 1.76 -15.48
C ASN A 67 11.67 0.99 -16.77
N GLU A 68 11.10 -0.21 -16.93
CA GLU A 68 11.24 -1.00 -18.15
C GLU A 68 10.63 -0.30 -19.36
N LEU A 69 9.44 0.27 -19.21
CA LEU A 69 8.79 1.04 -20.27
C LEU A 69 9.60 2.27 -20.66
N LYS A 70 10.20 2.96 -19.69
CA LYS A 70 11.10 4.09 -19.96
C LYS A 70 12.30 3.67 -20.79
N LYS A 71 12.92 2.54 -20.47
CA LYS A 71 14.04 2.01 -21.25
C LYS A 71 13.62 1.69 -22.68
N GLN A 72 12.45 1.08 -22.86
CA GLN A 72 11.91 0.79 -24.18
C GLN A 72 11.64 2.06 -24.97
N GLU A 73 11.08 3.08 -24.33
CA GLU A 73 10.84 4.38 -24.96
C GLU A 73 12.15 5.01 -25.48
N ILE A 74 13.19 4.99 -24.67
CA ILE A 74 14.52 5.49 -25.08
C ILE A 74 15.04 4.71 -26.28
N LYS A 75 14.91 3.39 -26.28
CA LYS A 75 15.32 2.55 -27.43
C LYS A 75 14.53 2.90 -28.69
N MET A 76 13.22 3.12 -28.55
CA MET A 76 12.37 3.49 -29.68
C MET A 76 12.76 4.84 -30.27
N ILE A 77 13.08 5.81 -29.43
CA ILE A 77 13.55 7.12 -29.88
C ILE A 77 14.88 6.96 -30.65
N GLN A 78 15.80 6.18 -30.12
CA GLN A 78 17.09 5.94 -30.75
C GLN A 78 16.93 5.25 -32.10
N LEU A 79 16.07 4.22 -32.18
CA LEU A 79 15.74 3.54 -33.43
C LEU A 79 15.10 4.49 -34.44
N SER A 80 14.27 5.41 -34.00
CA SER A 80 13.68 6.42 -34.87
C SER A 80 14.75 7.33 -35.50
N PHE A 81 15.74 7.76 -34.72
CA PHE A 81 16.86 8.53 -35.23
C PHE A 81 17.71 7.71 -36.23
N ASP A 82 17.99 6.46 -35.90
CA ASP A 82 18.76 5.56 -36.76
C ASP A 82 18.04 5.34 -38.09
N ASN A 83 16.72 5.13 -38.05
CA ASN A 83 15.92 4.95 -39.25
C ASN A 83 15.95 6.18 -40.16
N LYS A 84 15.85 7.38 -39.58
CA LYS A 84 15.95 8.63 -40.35
C LYS A 84 17.33 8.79 -41.00
N ALA A 85 18.39 8.44 -40.27
CA ALA A 85 19.73 8.48 -40.82
C ALA A 85 19.89 7.49 -41.97
N LEU A 86 19.37 6.26 -41.83
CA LEU A 86 19.40 5.25 -42.88
C LEU A 86 18.56 5.66 -44.10
N GLU A 87 17.41 6.27 -43.90
CA GLU A 87 16.60 6.78 -45.02
C GLU A 87 17.38 7.85 -45.80
N GLN A 88 18.07 8.74 -45.10
CA GLN A 88 18.89 9.75 -45.76
C GLN A 88 20.07 9.13 -46.54
N GLU A 89 20.75 8.16 -45.94
CA GLU A 89 21.81 7.44 -46.63
C GLU A 89 21.31 6.72 -47.88
N ASN A 90 20.16 6.05 -47.79
CA ASN A 90 19.55 5.38 -48.92
C ASN A 90 19.19 6.36 -50.03
N LYS A 91 18.68 7.50 -49.69
CA LYS A 91 18.38 8.55 -50.67
C LYS A 91 19.66 9.04 -51.37
N ASP A 92 20.69 9.30 -50.60
CA ASP A 92 21.97 9.75 -51.12
C ASP A 92 22.62 8.73 -52.03
N LEU A 93 22.55 7.44 -51.67
CA LEU A 93 23.07 6.35 -52.47
C LEU A 93 22.30 6.19 -53.79
N LYS A 94 20.96 6.35 -53.77
CA LYS A 94 20.17 6.31 -55.01
C LYS A 94 20.52 7.46 -55.93
N GLU A 95 20.72 8.64 -55.41
CA GLU A 95 21.14 9.82 -56.23
C GLU A 95 22.50 9.58 -56.83
N LYS A 96 23.45 9.07 -56.08
CA LYS A 96 24.79 8.73 -56.59
C LYS A 96 24.73 7.67 -57.66
N TYR A 97 23.93 6.60 -57.45
CA TYR A 97 23.73 5.56 -58.39
C TYR A 97 23.14 6.07 -59.71
N ASN A 98 22.10 6.87 -59.64
CA ASN A 98 21.48 7.46 -60.81
C ASN A 98 22.42 8.40 -61.56
N THR A 99 23.24 9.18 -60.87
CA THR A 99 24.23 10.03 -61.46
C THR A 99 25.28 9.22 -62.21
N LEU A 100 25.72 8.10 -61.62
CA LEU A 100 26.71 7.22 -62.23
C LEU A 100 26.16 6.54 -63.50
N ILE A 101 24.92 6.07 -63.45
CA ILE A 101 24.23 5.47 -64.61
C ILE A 101 24.15 6.49 -65.74
N ASN A 102 23.73 7.68 -65.46
CA ASN A 102 23.62 8.76 -66.43
C ASN A 102 24.96 9.05 -67.09
N LYS A 103 26.06 9.06 -66.35
CA LYS A 103 27.39 9.24 -66.88
C LYS A 103 27.82 8.08 -67.80
N LEU A 104 27.42 6.87 -67.46
CA LEU A 104 27.76 5.69 -68.28
C LEU A 104 26.96 5.63 -69.60
N GLN A 105 25.80 6.20 -69.65
CA GLN A 105 24.93 6.20 -70.85
C GLN A 105 25.32 7.28 -71.87
N VAL A 106 26.13 8.21 -71.45
CA VAL A 106 26.66 9.22 -72.36
C VAL A 106 27.92 8.68 -73.06
#